data_41c799a40bef5b49cb41c8e7c5c5e917
#
_entry.id   41c799a40bef5b49cb41c8e7c5c5e917
#
_cell.length_a   1.000
_cell.length_b   1.000
_cell.length_c   1.000
_cell.angle_alpha   90.00
_cell.angle_beta   90.00
_cell.angle_gamma   90.00
#
_symmetry.space_group_name_H-M   'P 1'
#
loop_
_entity.id
_entity.type
_entity.pdbx_description
1 polymer ?
#
loop_
_entity_poly.entity_id
_entity_poly.type
_entity_poly.pdbx_seq_one_letter_code
_entity_poly.pdbx_strand_id
1 'polypeptide(L)'
;MSSCRMPVWGDVLTGLAIQRESKPRRSGLTCVLDKHLGIEGTRELISVAGPYIDVVKLTSLTSAFYDPDVLRSKIRLLRDADIDVCVGGTCAEVMLWQKVYPAFLAKAGQWGFTGIEISDGTIEMPDAMRREAIDRALSGGFRVFSEVGRKEWSPQTGLEDLVSDLKRDLACGVDKVIVEAM
;
A
#
# COMPACT_ATOMS: atom_id res chain seq x y z
N MET A 1 19.20 -19.80 2.43
CA MET A 1 18.19 -20.32 3.35
C MET A 1 18.13 -19.39 4.55
N SER A 2 17.16 -18.48 4.60
CA SER A 2 17.00 -17.57 5.74
C SER A 2 16.46 -18.39 6.90
N SER A 3 17.28 -18.59 7.94
CA SER A 3 16.82 -19.21 9.18
C SER A 3 15.78 -18.30 9.79
N CYS A 4 14.52 -18.74 9.81
CA CYS A 4 13.49 -18.08 10.57
C CYS A 4 13.94 -18.02 12.04
N ARG A 5 14.45 -16.86 12.46
CA ARG A 5 14.78 -16.67 13.88
C ARG A 5 13.50 -16.73 14.67
N MET A 6 13.41 -17.66 15.62
CA MET A 6 12.29 -17.71 16.55
C MET A 6 12.18 -16.36 17.29
N PRO A 7 10.96 -15.80 17.42
CA PRO A 7 10.75 -14.62 18.28
C PRO A 7 11.24 -14.92 19.70
N VAL A 8 11.64 -13.87 20.42
CA VAL A 8 12.18 -14.00 21.81
C VAL A 8 11.27 -14.81 22.73
N TRP A 9 9.95 -14.72 22.51
CA TRP A 9 8.93 -15.44 23.29
C TRP A 9 8.35 -16.65 22.56
N GLY A 10 9.02 -17.13 21.50
CA GLY A 10 8.48 -18.18 20.62
C GLY A 10 8.38 -19.55 21.29
N ASP A 11 9.11 -19.77 22.38
CA ASP A 11 9.04 -20.97 23.21
C ASP A 11 7.94 -20.91 24.28
N VAL A 12 7.40 -19.71 24.56
CA VAL A 12 6.38 -19.47 25.58
C VAL A 12 5.02 -19.17 24.95
N LEU A 13 5.01 -18.48 23.82
CA LEU A 13 3.77 -18.14 23.13
C LEU A 13 3.25 -19.34 22.35
N THR A 14 2.13 -19.86 22.77
CA THR A 14 1.37 -20.89 22.03
C THR A 14 0.35 -20.18 21.15
N GLY A 15 0.55 -20.18 19.82
CA GLY A 15 -0.43 -19.63 18.86
C GLY A 15 0.15 -18.79 17.73
N LEU A 16 -0.61 -17.83 17.27
CA LEU A 16 -0.58 -17.14 15.98
C LEU A 16 0.79 -16.62 15.48
N ALA A 17 1.71 -16.22 16.37
CA ALA A 17 2.98 -15.61 15.95
C ALA A 17 4.01 -16.62 15.40
N ILE A 18 3.86 -17.91 15.73
CA ILE A 18 4.85 -18.96 15.41
C ILE A 18 4.60 -19.58 14.04
N GLN A 19 3.36 -19.47 13.54
CA GLN A 19 2.93 -20.12 12.29
C GLN A 19 2.79 -19.15 11.11
N ARG A 20 3.37 -17.95 11.19
CA ARG A 20 3.29 -17.01 10.09
C ARG A 20 4.09 -17.50 8.89
N GLU A 21 3.46 -17.49 7.72
CA GLU A 21 4.12 -17.83 6.46
C GLU A 21 5.37 -17.00 6.24
N SER A 22 6.38 -17.58 5.61
CA SER A 22 7.55 -16.82 5.13
C SER A 22 7.15 -15.95 3.94
N LYS A 23 7.91 -14.88 3.69
CA LYS A 23 7.72 -14.06 2.48
C LYS A 23 8.06 -14.85 1.20
N PRO A 24 7.38 -14.58 0.09
CA PRO A 24 6.25 -13.67 -0.10
C PRO A 24 4.93 -14.26 0.41
N ARG A 25 4.20 -13.49 1.22
CA ARG A 25 2.93 -13.93 1.82
C ARG A 25 1.74 -13.59 0.94
N ARG A 26 0.70 -14.42 1.04
CA ARG A 26 -0.60 -14.18 0.39
C ARG A 26 -1.69 -13.78 1.39
N SER A 27 -1.51 -14.14 2.65
CA SER A 27 -2.44 -13.86 3.75
C SER A 27 -1.68 -13.33 4.97
N GLY A 28 -2.40 -12.69 5.89
CA GLY A 28 -1.80 -12.09 7.08
C GLY A 28 -0.77 -11.01 6.77
N LEU A 29 -0.98 -10.22 5.71
CA LEU A 29 -0.06 -9.16 5.30
C LEU A 29 0.01 -8.05 6.33
N THR A 30 1.22 -7.53 6.54
CA THR A 30 1.45 -6.32 7.33
C THR A 30 1.77 -5.17 6.39
N CYS A 31 0.90 -4.15 6.40
CA CYS A 31 1.14 -2.88 5.73
C CYS A 31 1.50 -1.82 6.77
N VAL A 32 2.68 -1.22 6.63
CA VAL A 32 3.12 -0.12 7.49
C VAL A 32 2.82 1.20 6.80
N LEU A 33 2.14 2.09 7.51
CA LEU A 33 1.86 3.45 7.06
C LEU A 33 3.04 4.34 7.44
N ASP A 34 3.82 4.71 6.44
CA ASP A 34 4.98 5.57 6.62
C ASP A 34 4.62 7.01 6.27
N LYS A 35 4.66 7.87 7.26
CA LYS A 35 4.32 9.29 7.08
C LYS A 35 5.52 10.14 6.69
N HIS A 36 6.74 9.81 7.08
CA HIS A 36 7.96 10.55 6.69
C HIS A 36 9.24 10.04 7.37
N LEU A 37 9.40 8.73 7.52
CA LEU A 37 10.68 8.20 8.00
C LEU A 37 11.81 8.57 7.03
N GLY A 38 12.90 9.09 7.56
CA GLY A 38 14.15 9.26 6.82
C GLY A 38 14.87 7.93 6.61
N ILE A 39 16.07 7.98 6.03
CA ILE A 39 16.86 6.78 5.72
C ILE A 39 17.18 5.97 6.98
N GLU A 40 17.63 6.61 8.06
CA GLU A 40 17.99 5.91 9.29
C GLU A 40 16.77 5.29 9.98
N GLY A 41 15.65 6.02 10.05
CA GLY A 41 14.39 5.44 10.56
C GLY A 41 13.89 4.27 9.72
N THR A 42 14.11 4.30 8.40
CA THR A 42 13.78 3.18 7.52
C THR A 42 14.69 1.97 7.78
N ARG A 43 15.99 2.19 7.99
CA ARG A 43 16.94 1.12 8.37
C ARG A 43 16.58 0.48 9.71
N GLU A 44 16.24 1.31 10.68
CA GLU A 44 15.81 0.86 11.99
C GLU A 44 14.52 0.03 11.92
N LEU A 45 13.50 0.51 11.20
CA LEU A 45 12.27 -0.23 10.96
C LEU A 45 12.54 -1.61 10.35
N ILE A 46 13.39 -1.68 9.33
CA ILE A 46 13.76 -2.94 8.67
C ILE A 46 14.51 -3.85 9.65
N SER A 47 15.43 -3.33 10.44
CA SER A 47 16.21 -4.12 11.38
C SER A 47 15.37 -4.75 12.49
N VAL A 48 14.34 -4.04 12.94
CA VAL A 48 13.45 -4.48 14.03
C VAL A 48 12.34 -5.39 13.53
N ALA A 49 11.71 -5.02 12.42
CA ALA A 49 10.45 -5.63 12.00
C ALA A 49 10.43 -6.08 10.52
N GLY A 50 11.50 -5.93 9.76
CA GLY A 50 11.55 -6.24 8.33
C GLY A 50 10.99 -7.60 7.94
N PRO A 51 11.29 -8.70 8.65
CA PRO A 51 10.71 -10.02 8.37
C PRO A 51 9.19 -10.10 8.48
N TYR A 52 8.58 -9.15 9.19
CA TYR A 52 7.13 -9.12 9.44
C TYR A 52 6.38 -8.12 8.56
N ILE A 53 7.08 -7.22 7.85
CA ILE A 53 6.48 -6.19 7.00
C ILE A 53 6.43 -6.68 5.56
N ASP A 54 5.28 -6.60 4.93
CA ASP A 54 5.07 -6.98 3.53
C ASP A 54 5.00 -5.77 2.61
N VAL A 55 4.40 -4.69 3.09
CA VAL A 55 4.19 -3.46 2.32
C VAL A 55 4.51 -2.25 3.20
N VAL A 56 5.21 -1.27 2.65
CA VAL A 56 5.30 0.07 3.22
C VAL A 56 4.56 1.03 2.30
N LYS A 57 3.50 1.65 2.82
CA LYS A 57 2.72 2.67 2.13
C LYS A 57 3.26 4.05 2.51
N LEU A 58 3.79 4.79 1.54
CA LEU A 58 4.10 6.22 1.71
C LEU A 58 2.78 6.99 1.67
N THR A 59 2.25 7.28 2.86
CA THR A 59 0.87 7.74 3.04
C THR A 59 0.61 9.10 2.41
N SER A 60 -0.63 9.32 2.02
CA SER A 60 -1.11 10.58 1.47
C SER A 60 -0.23 11.07 0.30
N LEU A 61 0.25 12.28 0.35
CA LEU A 61 1.12 12.90 -0.66
C LEU A 61 2.59 12.97 -0.21
N THR A 62 2.97 12.27 0.86
CA THR A 62 4.31 12.41 1.45
C THR A 62 5.44 12.12 0.47
N SER A 63 5.25 11.18 -0.45
CA SER A 63 6.25 10.85 -1.47
C SER A 63 6.63 12.03 -2.37
N ALA A 64 5.74 13.02 -2.53
CA ALA A 64 6.00 14.20 -3.35
C ALA A 64 6.94 15.24 -2.69
N PHE A 65 7.14 15.13 -1.37
CA PHE A 65 7.91 16.10 -0.59
C PHE A 65 9.28 15.59 -0.13
N TYR A 66 9.62 14.34 -0.44
CA TYR A 66 10.95 13.84 -0.17
C TYR A 66 11.97 14.46 -1.14
N ASP A 67 13.18 14.69 -0.62
CA ASP A 67 14.34 14.86 -1.49
C ASP A 67 14.46 13.64 -2.44
N PRO A 68 14.71 13.84 -3.73
CA PRO A 68 14.77 12.76 -4.72
C PRO A 68 15.74 11.62 -4.37
N ASP A 69 16.93 11.96 -3.86
CA ASP A 69 17.94 10.94 -3.56
C ASP A 69 17.61 10.18 -2.28
N VAL A 70 16.98 10.85 -1.31
CA VAL A 70 16.44 10.22 -0.11
C VAL A 70 15.33 9.25 -0.47
N LEU A 71 14.38 9.66 -1.30
CA LEU A 71 13.27 8.79 -1.71
C LEU A 71 13.77 7.55 -2.46
N ARG A 72 14.67 7.73 -3.42
CA ARG A 72 15.24 6.63 -4.20
C ARG A 72 15.97 5.63 -3.30
N SER A 73 16.79 6.15 -2.39
CA SER A 73 17.52 5.33 -1.43
C SER A 73 16.60 4.56 -0.49
N LYS A 74 15.53 5.20 -0.03
CA LYS A 74 14.51 4.59 0.81
C LYS A 74 13.76 3.46 0.10
N ILE A 75 13.31 3.70 -1.13
CA ILE A 75 12.63 2.66 -1.93
C ILE A 75 13.56 1.47 -2.11
N ARG A 76 14.83 1.71 -2.44
CA ARG A 76 15.82 0.66 -2.61
C ARG A 76 16.02 -0.16 -1.34
N LEU A 77 16.20 0.49 -0.18
CA LEU A 77 16.34 -0.20 1.10
C LEU A 77 15.16 -1.12 1.43
N LEU A 78 13.95 -0.65 1.17
CA LEU A 78 12.73 -1.45 1.40
C LEU A 78 12.67 -2.63 0.42
N ARG A 79 12.97 -2.40 -0.84
CA ARG A 79 12.97 -3.46 -1.87
C ARG A 79 14.03 -4.53 -1.61
N ASP A 80 15.24 -4.12 -1.19
CA ASP A 80 16.34 -5.03 -0.82
C ASP A 80 15.98 -5.90 0.41
N ALA A 81 14.98 -5.48 1.20
CA ALA A 81 14.42 -6.23 2.33
C ALA A 81 13.16 -7.04 1.99
N ASP A 82 12.86 -7.26 0.70
CA ASP A 82 11.64 -7.93 0.22
C ASP A 82 10.36 -7.27 0.75
N ILE A 83 10.32 -5.93 0.78
CA ILE A 83 9.16 -5.14 1.18
C ILE A 83 8.66 -4.38 -0.04
N ASP A 84 7.38 -4.53 -0.35
CA ASP A 84 6.74 -3.74 -1.39
C ASP A 84 6.58 -2.27 -0.95
N VAL A 85 6.73 -1.37 -1.92
CA VAL A 85 6.60 0.07 -1.65
C VAL A 85 5.40 0.62 -2.43
N CYS A 86 4.41 1.08 -1.70
CA CYS A 86 3.16 1.58 -2.25
C CYS A 86 3.05 3.10 -2.15
N VAL A 87 2.59 3.72 -3.22
CA VAL A 87 2.18 5.14 -3.18
C VAL A 87 0.78 5.24 -2.60
N GLY A 88 0.58 6.14 -1.64
CA GLY A 88 -0.72 6.36 -1.00
C GLY A 88 -1.76 6.96 -1.94
N GLY A 89 -3.03 6.64 -1.68
CA GLY A 89 -4.17 6.95 -2.54
C GLY A 89 -4.36 8.44 -2.82
N THR A 90 -4.21 9.31 -1.82
CA THR A 90 -4.30 10.76 -2.03
C THR A 90 -3.35 11.26 -3.12
N CYS A 91 -2.16 10.64 -3.25
CA CYS A 91 -1.24 11.00 -4.33
C CYS A 91 -1.83 10.61 -5.69
N ALA A 92 -2.39 9.41 -5.83
CA ALA A 92 -3.04 8.97 -7.05
C ALA A 92 -4.27 9.85 -7.39
N GLU A 93 -5.07 10.22 -6.39
CA GLU A 93 -6.21 11.12 -6.55
C GLU A 93 -5.80 12.48 -7.12
N VAL A 94 -4.75 13.09 -6.56
CA VAL A 94 -4.22 14.38 -7.07
C VAL A 94 -3.73 14.24 -8.52
N MET A 95 -3.07 13.14 -8.87
CA MET A 95 -2.58 12.91 -10.23
C MET A 95 -3.73 12.65 -11.23
N LEU A 96 -4.81 12.03 -10.79
CA LEU A 96 -6.04 11.87 -11.57
C LEU A 96 -6.74 13.22 -11.77
N TRP A 97 -6.90 13.98 -10.70
CA TRP A 97 -7.50 15.31 -10.77
C TRP A 97 -6.76 16.25 -11.71
N GLN A 98 -5.41 16.21 -11.69
CA GLN A 98 -4.56 17.00 -12.58
C GLN A 98 -4.43 16.42 -14.00
N LYS A 99 -5.05 15.26 -14.28
CA LYS A 99 -5.00 14.55 -15.58
C LYS A 99 -3.58 14.15 -16.01
N VAL A 100 -2.68 13.91 -15.05
CA VAL A 100 -1.29 13.49 -15.29
C VAL A 100 -1.02 12.05 -14.83
N TYR A 101 -2.07 11.28 -14.54
CA TYR A 101 -1.97 9.94 -13.99
C TYR A 101 -1.11 8.97 -14.80
N PRO A 102 -1.17 8.92 -16.16
CA PRO A 102 -0.27 8.06 -16.94
C PRO A 102 1.21 8.41 -16.77
N ALA A 103 1.55 9.68 -16.74
CA ALA A 103 2.93 10.14 -16.52
C ALA A 103 3.40 9.82 -15.09
N PHE A 104 2.51 9.95 -14.12
CA PHE A 104 2.77 9.54 -12.74
C PHE A 104 3.09 8.05 -12.63
N LEU A 105 2.30 7.16 -13.24
CA LEU A 105 2.56 5.72 -13.23
C LEU A 105 3.92 5.39 -13.85
N ALA A 106 4.23 5.97 -15.01
CA ALA A 106 5.52 5.78 -15.65
C ALA A 106 6.68 6.20 -14.73
N LYS A 107 6.54 7.35 -14.06
CA LYS A 107 7.54 7.84 -13.11
C LYS A 107 7.64 6.97 -11.86
N ALA A 108 6.51 6.53 -11.30
CA ALA A 108 6.49 5.64 -10.14
C ALA A 108 7.25 4.32 -10.43
N GLY A 109 7.03 3.73 -11.59
CA GLY A 109 7.78 2.54 -12.04
C GLY A 109 9.28 2.80 -12.16
N GLN A 110 9.70 3.92 -12.76
CA GLN A 110 11.11 4.32 -12.86
C GLN A 110 11.78 4.51 -11.49
N TRP A 111 11.02 4.89 -10.48
CA TRP A 111 11.51 5.07 -9.12
C TRP A 111 11.54 3.78 -8.30
N GLY A 112 10.94 2.71 -8.79
CA GLY A 112 10.93 1.39 -8.16
C GLY A 112 9.78 1.16 -7.19
N PHE A 113 8.73 1.99 -7.24
CA PHE A 113 7.48 1.66 -6.56
C PHE A 113 6.88 0.39 -7.15
N THR A 114 6.30 -0.43 -6.31
CA THR A 114 5.68 -1.71 -6.70
C THR A 114 4.18 -1.72 -6.51
N GLY A 115 3.65 -0.79 -5.75
CA GLY A 115 2.24 -0.69 -5.46
C GLY A 115 1.69 0.71 -5.65
N ILE A 116 0.43 0.78 -6.07
CA ILE A 116 -0.36 2.00 -6.16
C ILE A 116 -1.64 1.77 -5.37
N GLU A 117 -1.98 2.72 -4.50
CA GLU A 117 -3.29 2.72 -3.85
C GLU A 117 -4.26 3.61 -4.62
N ILE A 118 -5.47 3.12 -4.81
CA ILE A 118 -6.59 3.85 -5.40
C ILE A 118 -7.63 4.07 -4.31
N SER A 119 -7.87 5.32 -3.99
CA SER A 119 -8.88 5.79 -3.04
C SER A 119 -9.72 6.92 -3.63
N ASP A 120 -10.79 7.29 -2.98
CA ASP A 120 -11.67 8.39 -3.35
C ASP A 120 -12.01 9.27 -2.14
N GLY A 121 -11.09 9.34 -1.20
CA GLY A 121 -11.25 10.11 0.04
C GLY A 121 -11.12 11.62 -0.11
N THR A 122 -10.56 12.12 -1.23
CA THR A 122 -10.25 13.54 -1.42
C THR A 122 -10.94 14.13 -2.65
N ILE A 123 -11.20 13.33 -3.67
CA ILE A 123 -11.90 13.74 -4.89
C ILE A 123 -13.12 12.87 -5.12
N GLU A 124 -14.11 13.41 -5.82
CA GLU A 124 -15.17 12.57 -6.37
C GLU A 124 -14.61 11.73 -7.51
N MET A 125 -14.72 10.41 -7.37
CA MET A 125 -14.23 9.46 -8.36
C MET A 125 -15.36 8.59 -8.87
N PRO A 126 -15.96 8.93 -10.04
CA PRO A 126 -16.95 8.09 -10.67
C PRO A 126 -16.41 6.68 -10.95
N ASP A 127 -17.26 5.67 -10.90
CA ASP A 127 -16.89 4.26 -11.12
C ASP A 127 -16.07 4.02 -12.38
N ALA A 128 -16.41 4.70 -13.47
CA ALA A 128 -15.66 4.59 -14.73
C ALA A 128 -14.20 5.08 -14.58
N MET A 129 -13.99 6.21 -13.89
CA MET A 129 -12.66 6.74 -13.62
C MET A 129 -11.87 5.82 -12.69
N ARG A 130 -12.52 5.28 -11.67
CA ARG A 130 -11.91 4.35 -10.72
C ARG A 130 -11.45 3.07 -11.42
N ARG A 131 -12.31 2.48 -12.25
CA ARG A 131 -11.95 1.30 -13.07
C ARG A 131 -10.77 1.59 -13.99
N GLU A 132 -10.81 2.70 -14.71
CA GLU A 132 -9.72 3.11 -15.60
C GLU A 132 -8.41 3.30 -14.84
N ALA A 133 -8.46 3.91 -13.65
CA ALA A 133 -7.27 4.10 -12.82
C ALA A 133 -6.68 2.76 -12.36
N ILE A 134 -7.52 1.82 -11.93
CA ILE A 134 -7.11 0.46 -11.56
C ILE A 134 -6.49 -0.25 -12.76
N ASP A 135 -7.19 -0.29 -13.90
CA ASP A 135 -6.73 -0.98 -15.11
C ASP A 135 -5.39 -0.45 -15.61
N ARG A 136 -5.20 0.87 -15.59
CA ARG A 136 -3.93 1.50 -15.98
C ARG A 136 -2.79 1.13 -15.03
N ALA A 137 -3.03 1.11 -13.73
CA ALA A 137 -2.02 0.73 -12.74
C ALA A 137 -1.64 -0.76 -12.88
N LEU A 138 -2.63 -1.65 -13.03
CA LEU A 138 -2.40 -3.08 -13.28
C LEU A 138 -1.62 -3.30 -14.59
N SER A 139 -2.00 -2.63 -15.67
CA SER A 139 -1.30 -2.69 -16.96
C SER A 139 0.11 -2.15 -16.88
N GLY A 140 0.39 -1.23 -15.96
CA GLY A 140 1.72 -0.73 -15.64
C GLY A 140 2.57 -1.70 -14.81
N GLY A 141 2.04 -2.86 -14.44
CA GLY A 141 2.73 -3.89 -13.66
C GLY A 141 2.75 -3.65 -12.15
N PHE A 142 1.93 -2.74 -11.65
CA PHE A 142 1.83 -2.47 -10.23
C PHE A 142 0.88 -3.45 -9.52
N ARG A 143 1.18 -3.77 -8.28
CA ARG A 143 0.17 -4.25 -7.36
C ARG A 143 -0.79 -3.10 -7.04
N VAL A 144 -2.08 -3.35 -7.16
CA VAL A 144 -3.08 -2.33 -6.86
C VAL A 144 -3.77 -2.66 -5.56
N PHE A 145 -3.72 -1.70 -4.65
CA PHE A 145 -4.50 -1.70 -3.42
C PHE A 145 -5.63 -0.70 -3.62
N SER A 146 -6.87 -1.09 -3.34
CA SER A 146 -7.95 -0.11 -3.31
C SER A 146 -8.37 0.16 -1.88
N GLU A 147 -8.79 1.37 -1.61
CA GLU A 147 -9.35 1.76 -0.32
C GLU A 147 -10.81 2.11 -0.51
N VAL A 148 -11.68 1.50 0.28
CA VAL A 148 -13.12 1.73 0.31
C VAL A 148 -13.54 2.13 1.72
N GLY A 149 -14.60 2.91 1.82
CA GLY A 149 -15.03 3.57 3.05
C GLY A 149 -14.73 5.06 3.01
N ARG A 150 -15.52 5.84 3.72
CA ARG A 150 -15.33 7.29 3.77
C ARG A 150 -14.75 7.71 5.11
N LYS A 151 -13.83 8.67 5.08
CA LYS A 151 -13.25 9.31 6.27
C LYS A 151 -14.30 9.99 7.15
N GLU A 152 -15.39 10.45 6.55
CA GLU A 152 -16.54 10.97 7.28
C GLU A 152 -17.63 9.90 7.30
N TRP A 153 -17.86 9.35 8.49
CA TRP A 153 -18.94 8.42 8.69
C TRP A 153 -20.28 9.12 8.44
N SER A 154 -20.98 8.67 7.41
CA SER A 154 -22.35 9.10 7.14
C SER A 154 -23.29 7.95 7.54
N PRO A 155 -24.35 8.20 8.33
CA PRO A 155 -25.35 7.18 8.62
C PRO A 155 -26.03 6.60 7.37
N GLN A 156 -25.84 7.25 6.22
CA GLN A 156 -26.40 6.85 4.94
C GLN A 156 -25.50 5.92 4.13
N THR A 157 -24.23 5.74 4.51
CA THR A 157 -23.35 4.75 3.88
C THR A 157 -23.55 3.41 4.57
N GLY A 158 -24.43 2.59 4.04
CA GLY A 158 -24.75 1.29 4.61
C GLY A 158 -23.63 0.26 4.41
N LEU A 159 -23.65 -0.80 5.21
CA LEU A 159 -22.78 -1.95 5.02
C LEU A 159 -22.91 -2.54 3.61
N GLU A 160 -24.09 -2.48 3.01
CA GLU A 160 -24.36 -2.98 1.66
C GLU A 160 -23.59 -2.19 0.60
N ASP A 161 -23.50 -0.86 0.73
CA ASP A 161 -22.74 -0.01 -0.19
C ASP A 161 -21.24 -0.34 -0.09
N LEU A 162 -20.71 -0.47 1.13
CA LEU A 162 -19.33 -0.84 1.35
C LEU A 162 -18.98 -2.21 0.76
N VAL A 163 -19.88 -3.20 0.93
CA VAL A 163 -19.71 -4.54 0.35
C VAL A 163 -19.80 -4.48 -1.18
N SER A 164 -20.66 -3.62 -1.73
CA SER A 164 -20.77 -3.42 -3.19
C SER A 164 -19.48 -2.84 -3.75
N ASP A 165 -18.94 -1.80 -3.12
CA ASP A 165 -17.69 -1.15 -3.53
C ASP A 165 -16.51 -2.12 -3.47
N LEU A 166 -16.41 -2.89 -2.39
CA LEU A 166 -15.40 -3.93 -2.22
C LEU A 166 -15.47 -4.98 -3.35
N LYS A 167 -16.66 -5.48 -3.65
CA LYS A 167 -16.87 -6.46 -4.73
C LYS A 167 -16.53 -5.89 -6.11
N ARG A 168 -16.91 -4.64 -6.35
CA ARG A 168 -16.58 -3.92 -7.59
C ARG A 168 -15.07 -3.84 -7.80
N ASP A 169 -14.33 -3.42 -6.80
CA ASP A 169 -12.88 -3.27 -6.89
C ASP A 169 -12.16 -4.63 -7.04
N LEU A 170 -12.60 -5.65 -6.29
CA LEU A 170 -12.08 -7.01 -6.45
C LEU A 170 -12.32 -7.54 -7.87
N ALA A 171 -13.47 -7.24 -8.47
CA ALA A 171 -13.77 -7.63 -9.86
C ALA A 171 -12.87 -6.93 -10.88
N CYS A 172 -12.29 -5.78 -10.55
CA CYS A 172 -11.29 -5.11 -11.37
C CYS A 172 -9.89 -5.74 -11.27
N GLY A 173 -9.68 -6.71 -10.36
CA GLY A 173 -8.40 -7.42 -10.24
C GLY A 173 -7.40 -6.77 -9.27
N VAL A 174 -7.87 -5.92 -8.35
CA VAL A 174 -7.00 -5.37 -7.30
C VAL A 174 -6.44 -6.49 -6.40
N ASP A 175 -5.23 -6.32 -5.91
CA ASP A 175 -4.57 -7.33 -5.06
C ASP A 175 -5.24 -7.42 -3.68
N LYS A 176 -5.57 -6.29 -3.09
CA LYS A 176 -6.25 -6.18 -1.80
C LYS A 176 -7.17 -4.96 -1.78
N VAL A 177 -8.25 -5.09 -1.04
CA VAL A 177 -9.11 -3.95 -0.68
C VAL A 177 -8.87 -3.61 0.78
N ILE A 178 -8.59 -2.35 1.02
CA ILE A 178 -8.45 -1.76 2.36
C ILE A 178 -9.81 -1.20 2.73
N VAL A 179 -10.32 -1.57 3.87
CA VAL A 179 -11.53 -0.97 4.44
C VAL A 179 -11.08 0.07 5.45
N GLU A 180 -11.35 1.35 5.16
CA GLU A 180 -11.12 2.41 6.11
C GLU A 180 -12.31 2.45 7.09
N ALA A 181 -12.03 2.12 8.34
CA ALA A 181 -12.98 2.22 9.44
C ALA A 181 -12.45 3.22 10.46
N MET A 182 -13.23 4.23 10.76
CA MET A 182 -12.97 5.13 11.88
C MET A 182 -13.93 4.83 13.02
#